data_3d4b73de8b5ab5e89b9e8958553135a6
#
_entry.id   3d4b73de8b5ab5e89b9e8958553135a6
#
_cell.length_a   1.000
_cell.length_b   1.000
_cell.length_c   1.000
_cell.angle_alpha   90.00
_cell.angle_beta   90.00
_cell.angle_gamma   90.00
#
_symmetry.space_group_name_H-M   'P 1'
#
loop_
_entity.id
_entity.type
_entity.pdbx_description
1 polymer ?
#
loop_
_entity_poly.entity_id
_entity_poly.type
_entity_poly.pdbx_seq_one_letter_code
_entity_poly.pdbx_strand_id
1 'polypeptide(L)'
;GGKGMRIVNKSKELKDSIISAQREALNGFNDDRIFIERYVEKSRHIEIQIIGDSHGNVVHLGERECSIQRRHQKIIEESPSPRVTDEIRNKMGDAAVKLAKQIKYESAGTVEFLFDDKTGEFWFLEVNTRLQVEHPVTEEVTGIDLVSEQLKIARGESLQFKQTDINWRGSSIEARLYAEDPNNDFLPEIGTLIAFDKDESVEARWDSGVTKGTIVGTDSVSYTHLTLPTIRSV
;
A
#
# COMPACT_ATOMS: atom_id res chain seq x y z
N GLY A 1 8.87 4.71 4.74
CA GLY A 1 9.31 3.36 4.54
C GLY A 1 10.82 3.17 4.54
N GLY A 2 11.31 2.28 5.40
CA GLY A 2 12.70 1.82 5.39
C GLY A 2 13.77 2.79 5.92
N LYS A 3 13.39 3.99 6.36
CA LYS A 3 14.34 4.94 6.91
C LYS A 3 14.89 4.45 8.25
N GLY A 4 16.21 4.40 8.38
CA GLY A 4 16.88 3.93 9.60
C GLY A 4 17.06 2.40 9.67
N MET A 5 16.48 1.62 8.75
CA MET A 5 16.65 0.17 8.72
C MET A 5 18.09 -0.24 8.34
N ARG A 6 18.58 -1.30 8.99
CA ARG A 6 19.90 -1.90 8.74
C ARG A 6 19.76 -3.41 8.64
N ILE A 7 20.28 -4.01 7.59
CA ILE A 7 20.39 -5.48 7.46
C ILE A 7 21.73 -5.88 8.07
N VAL A 8 21.68 -6.81 9.04
CA VAL A 8 22.87 -7.33 9.73
C VAL A 8 23.01 -8.80 9.44
N ASN A 9 24.03 -9.16 8.64
CA ASN A 9 24.29 -10.55 8.27
C ASN A 9 25.29 -11.26 9.20
N LYS A 10 26.06 -10.50 9.97
CA LYS A 10 27.09 -11.02 10.86
C LYS A 10 27.03 -10.38 12.24
N SER A 11 27.04 -11.19 13.28
CA SER A 11 26.92 -10.72 14.68
C SER A 11 27.94 -9.64 15.04
N LYS A 12 29.13 -9.63 14.46
CA LYS A 12 30.15 -8.59 14.69
C LYS A 12 29.73 -7.19 14.24
N GLU A 13 28.80 -7.09 13.27
CA GLU A 13 28.31 -5.84 12.69
C GLU A 13 27.11 -5.26 13.48
N LEU A 14 26.54 -6.06 14.39
CA LEU A 14 25.29 -5.71 15.09
C LEU A 14 25.44 -4.45 15.92
N LYS A 15 26.52 -4.32 16.71
CA LYS A 15 26.73 -3.19 17.61
C LYS A 15 26.82 -1.85 16.84
N ASP A 16 27.59 -1.81 15.76
CA ASP A 16 27.77 -0.59 14.97
C ASP A 16 26.48 -0.23 14.22
N SER A 17 25.75 -1.24 13.75
CA SER A 17 24.45 -1.06 13.11
C SER A 17 23.40 -0.49 14.08
N ILE A 18 23.36 -0.97 15.32
CA ILE A 18 22.50 -0.45 16.39
C ILE A 18 22.81 1.04 16.64
N ILE A 19 24.07 1.38 16.89
CA ILE A 19 24.47 2.77 17.17
C ILE A 19 24.11 3.70 16.00
N SER A 20 24.33 3.22 14.78
CA SER A 20 24.00 4.00 13.58
C SER A 20 22.48 4.20 13.42
N ALA A 21 21.68 3.15 13.64
CA ALA A 21 20.23 3.22 13.58
C ALA A 21 19.65 4.15 14.65
N GLN A 22 20.14 4.05 15.90
CA GLN A 22 19.73 4.92 17.01
C GLN A 22 20.00 6.40 16.71
N ARG A 23 21.18 6.72 16.17
CA ARG A 23 21.53 8.10 15.79
C ARG A 23 20.60 8.66 14.71
N GLU A 24 20.27 7.84 13.72
CA GLU A 24 19.36 8.23 12.64
C GLU A 24 17.93 8.41 13.16
N ALA A 25 17.47 7.52 14.04
CA ALA A 25 16.17 7.60 14.68
C ALA A 25 16.05 8.86 15.54
N LEU A 26 17.05 9.15 16.36
CA LEU A 26 17.10 10.36 17.18
C LEU A 26 17.03 11.63 16.31
N ASN A 27 17.81 11.69 15.24
CA ASN A 27 17.85 12.86 14.36
C ASN A 27 16.57 13.04 13.54
N GLY A 28 15.92 11.94 13.15
CA GLY A 28 14.74 11.98 12.31
C GLY A 28 13.40 12.06 13.05
N PHE A 29 13.34 11.49 14.26
CA PHE A 29 12.10 11.31 15.01
C PHE A 29 12.18 11.81 16.45
N ASN A 30 13.34 12.31 16.89
CA ASN A 30 13.62 12.70 18.27
C ASN A 30 13.39 11.55 19.28
N ASP A 31 13.61 10.29 18.84
CA ASP A 31 13.45 9.06 19.61
C ASP A 31 14.51 8.07 19.12
N ASP A 32 15.35 7.56 20.02
CA ASP A 32 16.43 6.64 19.69
C ASP A 32 16.07 5.16 19.88
N ARG A 33 14.82 4.87 20.23
CA ARG A 33 14.37 3.48 20.39
C ARG A 33 14.40 2.76 19.07
N ILE A 34 14.98 1.59 19.07
CA ILE A 34 15.03 0.66 17.93
C ILE A 34 14.59 -0.74 18.40
N PHE A 35 14.23 -1.56 17.44
CA PHE A 35 13.96 -2.97 17.68
C PHE A 35 14.62 -3.83 16.59
N ILE A 36 14.75 -5.12 16.86
CA ILE A 36 15.38 -6.08 15.95
C ILE A 36 14.29 -7.01 15.44
N GLU A 37 14.22 -7.15 14.13
CA GLU A 37 13.28 -8.05 13.46
C GLU A 37 14.04 -9.13 12.70
N ARG A 38 13.36 -10.26 12.47
CA ARG A 38 13.85 -11.28 11.55
C ARG A 38 13.83 -10.71 10.12
N TYR A 39 14.98 -10.76 9.45
CA TYR A 39 15.05 -10.42 8.04
C TYR A 39 14.55 -11.59 7.17
N VAL A 40 13.62 -11.32 6.26
CA VAL A 40 13.08 -12.27 5.30
C VAL A 40 13.58 -11.89 3.91
N GLU A 41 14.56 -12.65 3.39
CA GLU A 41 15.32 -12.26 2.19
C GLU A 41 14.48 -12.19 0.90
N LYS A 42 13.50 -13.06 0.75
CA LYS A 42 12.71 -13.21 -0.48
C LYS A 42 11.22 -13.18 -0.16
N SER A 43 10.80 -12.13 0.52
CA SER A 43 9.39 -11.92 0.81
C SER A 43 8.71 -11.13 -0.30
N ARG A 44 7.41 -11.41 -0.46
CA ARG A 44 6.49 -10.54 -1.17
C ARG A 44 5.87 -9.56 -0.19
N HIS A 45 5.57 -8.39 -0.67
CA HIS A 45 4.81 -7.40 0.05
C HIS A 45 3.33 -7.58 -0.30
N ILE A 46 2.59 -8.23 0.59
CA ILE A 46 1.15 -8.46 0.45
C ILE A 46 0.43 -7.62 1.50
N GLU A 47 -0.64 -6.99 1.10
CA GLU A 47 -1.41 -6.17 2.02
C GLU A 47 -2.90 -6.48 1.92
N ILE A 48 -3.60 -6.42 3.05
CA ILE A 48 -5.04 -6.68 3.14
C ILE A 48 -5.78 -5.36 3.34
N GLN A 49 -6.66 -5.03 2.39
CA GLN A 49 -7.58 -3.92 2.56
C GLN A 49 -8.64 -4.27 3.59
N ILE A 50 -8.77 -3.47 4.63
CA ILE A 50 -9.84 -3.56 5.62
C ILE A 50 -10.73 -2.33 5.58
N ILE A 51 -11.96 -2.50 6.01
CA ILE A 51 -12.87 -1.40 6.29
C ILE A 51 -13.74 -1.76 7.50
N GLY A 52 -13.91 -0.82 8.42
CA GLY A 52 -14.70 -0.98 9.63
C GLY A 52 -15.59 0.20 9.89
N ASP A 53 -16.76 -0.05 10.51
CA ASP A 53 -17.69 0.99 10.93
C ASP A 53 -17.70 1.19 12.46
N SER A 54 -18.36 2.25 12.92
CA SER A 54 -18.51 2.56 14.36
C SER A 54 -19.41 1.58 15.13
N HIS A 55 -20.07 0.66 14.41
CA HIS A 55 -20.98 -0.35 14.98
C HIS A 55 -20.27 -1.70 15.24
N GLY A 56 -18.96 -1.78 14.94
CA GLY A 56 -18.14 -2.97 15.16
C GLY A 56 -18.15 -3.97 14.00
N ASN A 57 -18.76 -3.62 12.87
CA ASN A 57 -18.62 -4.41 11.65
C ASN A 57 -17.27 -4.12 11.03
N VAL A 58 -16.50 -5.16 10.75
CA VAL A 58 -15.21 -5.08 10.06
C VAL A 58 -15.13 -6.21 9.06
N VAL A 59 -14.76 -5.87 7.84
CA VAL A 59 -14.51 -6.83 6.74
C VAL A 59 -13.17 -6.56 6.07
N HIS A 60 -12.66 -7.56 5.34
CA HIS A 60 -11.54 -7.38 4.42
C HIS A 60 -12.02 -7.47 2.97
N LEU A 61 -11.37 -6.72 2.09
CA LEU A 61 -11.69 -6.65 0.67
C LEU A 61 -10.66 -7.40 -0.19
N GLY A 62 -9.92 -8.33 0.42
CA GLY A 62 -8.86 -9.10 -0.23
C GLY A 62 -7.51 -8.41 -0.18
N GLU A 63 -6.57 -9.02 -0.88
CA GLU A 63 -5.19 -8.58 -0.90
C GLU A 63 -4.86 -7.77 -2.15
N ARG A 64 -3.77 -7.00 -1.99
CA ARG A 64 -2.97 -6.41 -3.07
C ARG A 64 -1.55 -6.94 -3.00
N GLU A 65 -0.96 -7.20 -4.14
CA GLU A 65 0.45 -7.52 -4.32
C GLU A 65 1.20 -6.22 -4.62
N CYS A 66 2.13 -5.84 -3.76
CA CYS A 66 2.89 -4.59 -3.86
C CYS A 66 4.40 -4.82 -3.84
N SER A 67 4.87 -5.97 -4.32
CA SER A 67 6.29 -6.36 -4.29
C SER A 67 7.15 -5.62 -5.31
N ILE A 68 6.56 -5.05 -6.37
CA ILE A 68 7.31 -4.29 -7.37
C ILE A 68 7.54 -2.89 -6.83
N GLN A 69 8.73 -2.71 -6.27
CA GLN A 69 9.14 -1.49 -5.58
C GLN A 69 10.51 -1.01 -6.07
N ARG A 70 10.73 0.30 -5.98
CA ARG A 70 12.03 0.92 -6.14
C ARG A 70 12.38 1.68 -4.87
N ARG A 71 13.50 1.34 -4.21
CA ARG A 71 13.92 1.97 -2.95
C ARG A 71 12.82 1.96 -1.87
N HIS A 72 12.11 0.82 -1.73
CA HIS A 72 10.96 0.66 -0.83
C HIS A 72 9.73 1.51 -1.17
N GLN A 73 9.66 2.06 -2.37
CA GLN A 73 8.51 2.77 -2.90
C GLN A 73 7.76 1.88 -3.90
N LYS A 74 6.48 1.67 -3.68
CA LYS A 74 5.60 0.89 -4.56
C LYS A 74 5.54 1.56 -5.93
N ILE A 75 5.62 0.77 -7.02
CA ILE A 75 5.60 1.24 -8.41
C ILE A 75 4.46 0.61 -9.19
N ILE A 76 4.25 -0.69 -8.99
CA ILE A 76 3.15 -1.44 -9.60
C ILE A 76 2.47 -2.24 -8.49
N GLU A 77 1.16 -2.16 -8.48
CA GLU A 77 0.29 -2.89 -7.58
C GLU A 77 -0.73 -3.70 -8.39
N GLU A 78 -1.08 -4.88 -7.89
CA GLU A 78 -2.08 -5.73 -8.53
C GLU A 78 -3.01 -6.39 -7.51
N SER A 79 -4.21 -6.70 -7.95
CA SER A 79 -5.18 -7.48 -7.18
C SER A 79 -5.99 -8.39 -8.12
N PRO A 80 -6.21 -9.66 -7.75
CA PRO A 80 -5.58 -10.37 -6.64
C PRO A 80 -4.10 -10.69 -6.92
N SER A 81 -3.35 -11.06 -5.87
CA SER A 81 -1.96 -11.52 -6.04
C SER A 81 -1.91 -12.84 -6.81
N PRO A 82 -1.05 -12.99 -7.82
CA PRO A 82 -0.89 -14.25 -8.55
C PRO A 82 -0.23 -15.36 -7.71
N ARG A 83 0.20 -15.06 -6.49
CA ARG A 83 0.92 -15.97 -5.60
C ARG A 83 0.15 -16.34 -4.35
N VAL A 84 -0.91 -15.60 -4.03
CA VAL A 84 -1.76 -15.86 -2.87
C VAL A 84 -2.92 -16.76 -3.27
N THR A 85 -3.01 -17.94 -2.65
CA THR A 85 -4.15 -18.84 -2.83
C THR A 85 -5.34 -18.37 -2.02
N ASP A 86 -6.54 -18.86 -2.34
CA ASP A 86 -7.76 -18.54 -1.58
C ASP A 86 -7.62 -18.89 -0.09
N GLU A 87 -6.96 -20.01 0.23
CA GLU A 87 -6.70 -20.41 1.62
C GLU A 87 -5.81 -19.37 2.34
N ILE A 88 -4.75 -18.91 1.68
CA ILE A 88 -3.84 -17.92 2.27
C ILE A 88 -4.54 -16.57 2.38
N ARG A 89 -5.29 -16.15 1.35
CA ARG A 89 -6.12 -14.92 1.37
C ARG A 89 -7.06 -14.91 2.56
N ASN A 90 -7.76 -16.01 2.80
CA ASN A 90 -8.67 -16.12 3.93
C ASN A 90 -7.92 -16.03 5.26
N LYS A 91 -6.79 -16.72 5.43
CA LYS A 91 -5.98 -16.65 6.66
C LYS A 91 -5.46 -15.25 6.94
N MET A 92 -4.95 -14.57 5.92
CA MET A 92 -4.45 -13.20 6.04
C MET A 92 -5.60 -12.22 6.32
N GLY A 93 -6.71 -12.37 5.61
CA GLY A 93 -7.93 -11.58 5.81
C GLY A 93 -8.49 -11.72 7.22
N ASP A 94 -8.62 -12.95 7.71
CA ASP A 94 -9.08 -13.23 9.08
C ASP A 94 -8.15 -12.61 10.13
N ALA A 95 -6.83 -12.69 9.92
CA ALA A 95 -5.84 -12.08 10.80
C ALA A 95 -5.99 -10.55 10.82
N ALA A 96 -6.16 -9.93 9.65
CA ALA A 96 -6.37 -8.49 9.51
C ALA A 96 -7.67 -8.02 10.17
N VAL A 97 -8.79 -8.73 9.94
CA VAL A 97 -10.08 -8.44 10.55
C VAL A 97 -10.04 -8.62 12.07
N LYS A 98 -9.39 -9.67 12.56
CA LYS A 98 -9.21 -9.90 14.00
C LYS A 98 -8.45 -8.76 14.66
N LEU A 99 -7.35 -8.32 14.05
CA LEU A 99 -6.57 -7.18 14.52
C LEU A 99 -7.42 -5.91 14.56
N ALA A 100 -8.09 -5.60 13.46
CA ALA A 100 -8.92 -4.39 13.34
C ALA A 100 -10.07 -4.37 14.37
N LYS A 101 -10.75 -5.51 14.59
CA LYS A 101 -11.79 -5.63 15.63
C LYS A 101 -11.24 -5.41 17.03
N GLN A 102 -10.04 -5.93 17.33
CA GLN A 102 -9.42 -5.80 18.66
C GLN A 102 -9.12 -4.33 19.00
N ILE A 103 -8.71 -3.53 18.02
CA ILE A 103 -8.42 -2.11 18.20
C ILE A 103 -9.63 -1.21 17.92
N LYS A 104 -10.80 -1.79 17.62
CA LYS A 104 -12.03 -1.08 17.23
C LYS A 104 -11.78 -0.09 16.09
N TYR A 105 -11.14 -0.61 15.04
CA TYR A 105 -10.76 0.21 13.88
C TYR A 105 -12.00 0.67 13.11
N GLU A 106 -12.01 1.95 12.76
CA GLU A 106 -13.04 2.58 11.94
C GLU A 106 -12.45 3.17 10.66
N SER A 107 -13.22 3.19 9.57
CA SER A 107 -12.83 3.66 8.25
C SER A 107 -12.02 2.63 7.44
N ALA A 108 -11.51 3.06 6.26
CA ALA A 108 -10.62 2.25 5.43
C ALA A 108 -9.20 2.23 6.00
N GLY A 109 -8.59 1.05 6.01
CA GLY A 109 -7.21 0.86 6.44
C GLY A 109 -6.60 -0.35 5.76
N THR A 110 -5.32 -0.52 5.90
CA THR A 110 -4.57 -1.60 5.26
C THR A 110 -3.64 -2.27 6.26
N VAL A 111 -3.66 -3.59 6.29
CA VAL A 111 -2.73 -4.39 7.09
C VAL A 111 -1.69 -4.99 6.14
N GLU A 112 -0.44 -4.61 6.31
CA GLU A 112 0.68 -5.06 5.48
C GLU A 112 1.37 -6.27 6.08
N PHE A 113 1.78 -7.19 5.19
CA PHE A 113 2.45 -8.44 5.54
C PHE A 113 3.64 -8.69 4.64
N LEU A 114 4.66 -9.34 5.20
CA LEU A 114 5.68 -10.05 4.43
C LEU A 114 5.19 -11.48 4.20
N PHE A 115 5.22 -11.94 2.97
CA PHE A 115 4.75 -13.27 2.58
C PHE A 115 5.88 -14.04 1.88
N ASP A 116 6.16 -15.25 2.36
CA ASP A 116 7.06 -16.19 1.69
C ASP A 116 6.23 -17.16 0.82
N ASP A 117 6.30 -16.98 -0.50
CA ASP A 117 5.55 -17.78 -1.46
C ASP A 117 6.05 -19.22 -1.60
N LYS A 118 7.17 -19.57 -0.99
CA LYS A 118 7.68 -20.95 -0.97
C LYS A 118 7.10 -21.75 0.18
N THR A 119 6.98 -21.12 1.35
CA THR A 119 6.50 -21.79 2.56
C THR A 119 5.02 -21.55 2.83
N GLY A 120 4.44 -20.49 2.22
CA GLY A 120 3.08 -20.01 2.52
C GLY A 120 2.99 -19.29 3.87
N GLU A 121 4.12 -19.04 4.53
CA GLU A 121 4.15 -18.29 5.78
C GLU A 121 4.05 -16.80 5.53
N PHE A 122 3.39 -16.09 6.44
CA PHE A 122 3.30 -14.64 6.39
C PHE A 122 3.49 -14.02 7.78
N TRP A 123 4.03 -12.82 7.79
CA TRP A 123 4.32 -12.08 9.02
C TRP A 123 3.76 -10.67 8.91
N PHE A 124 3.14 -10.21 9.98
CA PHE A 124 2.66 -8.85 10.12
C PHE A 124 3.83 -7.86 9.98
N LEU A 125 3.61 -6.79 9.23
CA LEU A 125 4.57 -5.71 9.05
C LEU A 125 4.08 -4.44 9.76
N GLU A 126 2.99 -3.85 9.26
CA GLU A 126 2.41 -2.63 9.83
C GLU A 126 0.92 -2.48 9.48
N VAL A 127 0.28 -1.49 10.10
CA VAL A 127 -1.06 -1.03 9.72
C VAL A 127 -0.98 0.40 9.20
N ASN A 128 -1.48 0.62 8.01
CA ASN A 128 -1.71 1.96 7.48
C ASN A 128 -3.14 2.38 7.80
N THR A 129 -3.29 3.31 8.74
CA THR A 129 -4.59 3.76 9.25
C THR A 129 -5.21 4.85 8.37
N ARG A 130 -5.21 4.63 7.07
CA ARG A 130 -5.70 5.57 6.05
C ARG A 130 -5.99 4.83 4.75
N LEU A 131 -6.72 5.48 3.86
CA LEU A 131 -6.79 5.06 2.46
C LEU A 131 -5.39 5.16 1.84
N GLN A 132 -5.00 4.16 1.08
CA GLN A 132 -3.73 4.14 0.37
C GLN A 132 -3.90 4.48 -1.11
N VAL A 133 -2.79 4.85 -1.76
CA VAL A 133 -2.74 5.22 -3.16
C VAL A 133 -3.26 4.08 -4.04
N GLU A 134 -2.91 2.86 -3.70
CA GLU A 134 -3.20 1.61 -4.42
C GLU A 134 -4.61 1.04 -4.18
N HIS A 135 -5.52 1.80 -3.56
CA HIS A 135 -6.92 1.36 -3.36
C HIS A 135 -7.68 1.07 -4.67
N PRO A 136 -7.39 1.73 -5.80
CA PRO A 136 -8.13 1.51 -7.04
C PRO A 136 -8.13 0.05 -7.51
N VAL A 137 -7.03 -0.70 -7.34
CA VAL A 137 -7.02 -2.11 -7.76
C VAL A 137 -8.01 -2.96 -6.95
N THR A 138 -8.24 -2.63 -5.67
CA THR A 138 -9.25 -3.28 -4.84
C THR A 138 -10.66 -2.90 -5.28
N GLU A 139 -10.91 -1.62 -5.55
CA GLU A 139 -12.20 -1.13 -6.04
C GLU A 139 -12.60 -1.79 -7.36
N GLU A 140 -11.64 -1.90 -8.29
CA GLU A 140 -11.88 -2.51 -9.60
C GLU A 140 -12.27 -4.00 -9.51
N VAL A 141 -11.64 -4.79 -8.64
CA VAL A 141 -11.95 -6.22 -8.54
C VAL A 141 -13.15 -6.51 -7.64
N THR A 142 -13.50 -5.63 -6.70
CA THR A 142 -14.62 -5.83 -5.78
C THR A 142 -15.89 -5.09 -6.19
N GLY A 143 -15.76 -4.00 -6.93
CA GLY A 143 -16.86 -3.08 -7.25
C GLY A 143 -17.31 -2.22 -6.07
N ILE A 144 -16.50 -2.14 -5.00
CA ILE A 144 -16.80 -1.35 -3.79
C ILE A 144 -15.99 -0.06 -3.84
N ASP A 145 -16.68 1.08 -3.83
CA ASP A 145 -16.09 2.42 -3.75
C ASP A 145 -15.70 2.73 -2.31
N LEU A 146 -14.40 2.62 -2.00
CA LEU A 146 -13.85 2.81 -0.65
C LEU A 146 -14.02 4.24 -0.14
N VAL A 147 -13.91 5.22 -1.01
CA VAL A 147 -14.08 6.64 -0.64
C VAL A 147 -15.53 6.91 -0.26
N SER A 148 -16.47 6.40 -1.04
CA SER A 148 -17.90 6.48 -0.73
C SER A 148 -18.23 5.82 0.60
N GLU A 149 -17.69 4.62 0.85
CA GLU A 149 -17.89 3.93 2.13
C GLU A 149 -17.26 4.69 3.31
N GLN A 150 -16.08 5.30 3.15
CA GLN A 150 -15.50 6.15 4.19
C GLN A 150 -16.42 7.34 4.55
N LEU A 151 -17.03 7.97 3.55
CA LEU A 151 -17.97 9.08 3.78
C LEU A 151 -19.25 8.61 4.49
N LYS A 152 -19.77 7.43 4.16
CA LYS A 152 -20.93 6.84 4.86
C LYS A 152 -20.59 6.53 6.32
N ILE A 153 -19.45 5.89 6.56
CA ILE A 153 -18.98 5.58 7.93
C ILE A 153 -18.81 6.87 8.74
N ALA A 154 -18.20 7.91 8.16
CA ALA A 154 -18.03 9.20 8.82
C ALA A 154 -19.38 9.89 9.17
N ARG A 155 -20.47 9.54 8.48
CA ARG A 155 -21.84 9.96 8.84
C ARG A 155 -22.47 9.09 9.90
N GLY A 156 -21.80 8.06 10.40
CA GLY A 156 -22.30 7.10 11.38
C GLY A 156 -23.15 5.97 10.78
N GLU A 157 -23.10 5.78 9.46
CA GLU A 157 -23.82 4.70 8.78
C GLU A 157 -23.08 3.36 8.99
N SER A 158 -23.83 2.27 9.09
CA SER A 158 -23.26 0.92 9.14
C SER A 158 -22.85 0.46 7.74
N LEU A 159 -21.85 -0.40 7.65
CA LEU A 159 -21.53 -1.14 6.43
C LEU A 159 -22.77 -1.88 5.91
N GLN A 160 -23.07 -1.70 4.63
CA GLN A 160 -24.25 -2.31 3.98
C GLN A 160 -23.99 -3.70 3.42
N PHE A 161 -22.78 -4.22 3.60
CA PHE A 161 -22.34 -5.54 3.13
C PHE A 161 -21.57 -6.28 4.22
N LYS A 162 -21.59 -7.60 4.14
CA LYS A 162 -20.88 -8.51 5.02
C LYS A 162 -19.72 -9.16 4.26
N GLN A 163 -18.83 -9.84 4.96
CA GLN A 163 -17.72 -10.57 4.36
C GLN A 163 -18.17 -11.56 3.28
N THR A 164 -19.32 -12.20 3.46
CA THR A 164 -19.89 -13.16 2.51
C THR A 164 -20.40 -12.54 1.21
N ASP A 165 -20.61 -11.25 1.18
CA ASP A 165 -21.17 -10.53 0.03
C ASP A 165 -20.05 -10.02 -0.89
N ILE A 166 -18.80 -10.07 -0.42
CA ILE A 166 -17.63 -9.59 -1.15
C ILE A 166 -17.17 -10.68 -2.13
N ASN A 167 -17.13 -10.31 -3.40
CA ASN A 167 -16.70 -11.19 -4.48
C ASN A 167 -15.61 -10.48 -5.29
N TRP A 168 -14.53 -11.19 -5.57
CA TRP A 168 -13.45 -10.71 -6.43
C TRP A 168 -13.72 -11.18 -7.86
N ARG A 169 -13.64 -10.25 -8.82
CA ARG A 169 -13.90 -10.53 -10.24
C ARG A 169 -12.76 -10.00 -11.09
N GLY A 170 -12.19 -10.89 -11.91
CA GLY A 170 -11.09 -10.54 -12.78
C GLY A 170 -9.82 -10.19 -12.01
N SER A 171 -8.98 -9.36 -12.61
CA SER A 171 -7.75 -8.82 -12.03
C SER A 171 -7.57 -7.37 -12.41
N SER A 172 -6.85 -6.62 -11.60
CA SER A 172 -6.55 -5.22 -11.83
C SER A 172 -5.09 -4.95 -11.54
N ILE A 173 -4.46 -4.13 -12.38
CA ILE A 173 -3.08 -3.69 -12.22
C ILE A 173 -3.06 -2.18 -12.27
N GLU A 174 -2.35 -1.59 -11.32
CA GLU A 174 -2.10 -0.16 -11.23
C GLU A 174 -0.61 0.12 -11.40
N ALA A 175 -0.28 1.19 -12.11
CA ALA A 175 1.08 1.69 -12.21
C ALA A 175 1.13 3.16 -11.81
N ARG A 176 2.15 3.53 -11.04
CA ARG A 176 2.37 4.93 -10.64
C ARG A 176 3.24 5.65 -11.65
N LEU A 177 2.76 6.77 -12.14
CA LEU A 177 3.57 7.69 -12.93
C LEU A 177 4.19 8.76 -12.03
N TYR A 178 5.50 8.85 -12.05
CA TYR A 178 6.27 9.78 -11.23
C TYR A 178 6.96 10.85 -12.08
N ALA A 179 7.07 12.06 -11.54
CA ALA A 179 7.91 13.12 -12.11
C ALA A 179 9.37 12.89 -11.69
N GLU A 180 10.06 12.03 -12.42
CA GLU A 180 11.43 11.60 -12.11
C GLU A 180 12.26 11.49 -13.40
N ASP A 181 13.56 11.75 -13.30
CA ASP A 181 14.49 11.57 -14.41
C ASP A 181 15.14 10.18 -14.38
N PRO A 182 14.77 9.26 -15.29
CA PRO A 182 15.34 7.93 -15.34
C PRO A 182 16.83 7.92 -15.73
N ASN A 183 17.32 8.98 -16.38
CA ASN A 183 18.74 9.08 -16.77
C ASN A 183 19.61 9.57 -15.62
N ASN A 184 18.99 10.13 -14.57
CA ASN A 184 19.65 10.66 -13.38
C ASN A 184 19.20 9.89 -12.13
N ASP A 185 19.27 8.56 -12.20
CA ASP A 185 18.96 7.65 -11.09
C ASP A 185 17.58 7.89 -10.46
N PHE A 186 16.60 8.27 -11.29
CA PHE A 186 15.23 8.58 -10.87
C PHE A 186 15.15 9.66 -9.78
N LEU A 187 16.00 10.68 -9.87
CA LEU A 187 15.84 11.85 -9.02
C LEU A 187 14.54 12.58 -9.36
N PRO A 188 13.86 13.12 -8.34
CA PRO A 188 12.64 13.90 -8.57
C PRO A 188 12.91 15.11 -9.48
N GLU A 189 12.02 15.29 -10.46
CA GLU A 189 12.02 16.44 -11.36
C GLU A 189 10.96 17.45 -10.93
N ILE A 190 11.32 18.72 -11.00
CA ILE A 190 10.42 19.84 -10.70
C ILE A 190 10.26 20.71 -11.94
N GLY A 191 9.09 21.30 -12.11
CA GLY A 191 8.83 22.18 -13.24
C GLY A 191 7.38 22.21 -13.66
N THR A 192 7.11 22.84 -14.78
CA THR A 192 5.76 22.90 -15.35
C THR A 192 5.49 21.70 -16.23
N LEU A 193 4.37 21.02 -16.00
CA LEU A 193 3.89 19.91 -16.83
C LEU A 193 3.39 20.44 -18.16
N ILE A 194 4.26 20.44 -19.18
CA ILE A 194 3.96 21.05 -20.48
C ILE A 194 3.07 20.19 -21.38
N ALA A 195 3.06 18.88 -21.15
CA ALA A 195 2.18 17.92 -21.81
C ALA A 195 1.70 16.88 -20.79
N PHE A 196 0.43 16.52 -20.86
CA PHE A 196 -0.19 15.47 -20.08
C PHE A 196 -1.42 14.97 -20.84
N ASP A 197 -1.16 14.14 -21.82
CA ASP A 197 -2.18 13.61 -22.71
C ASP A 197 -2.40 12.13 -22.37
N LYS A 198 -3.64 11.79 -22.06
CA LYS A 198 -4.06 10.41 -21.81
C LYS A 198 -4.43 9.75 -23.12
N ASP A 199 -4.02 8.53 -23.33
CA ASP A 199 -4.48 7.73 -24.46
C ASP A 199 -5.91 7.25 -24.19
N GLU A 200 -6.89 7.91 -24.79
CA GLU A 200 -8.30 7.57 -24.63
C GLU A 200 -8.69 6.27 -25.34
N SER A 201 -7.80 5.69 -26.15
CA SER A 201 -8.02 4.38 -26.76
C SER A 201 -7.79 3.22 -25.79
N VAL A 202 -7.14 3.48 -24.65
CA VAL A 202 -6.91 2.51 -23.59
C VAL A 202 -8.01 2.67 -22.54
N GLU A 203 -8.77 1.59 -22.32
CA GLU A 203 -9.74 1.54 -21.24
C GLU A 203 -9.01 1.40 -19.90
N ALA A 204 -8.68 2.53 -19.29
CA ALA A 204 -7.99 2.61 -18.02
C ALA A 204 -8.62 3.69 -17.14
N ARG A 205 -8.70 3.42 -15.85
CA ARG A 205 -9.01 4.43 -14.84
C ARG A 205 -7.77 5.29 -14.59
N TRP A 206 -7.98 6.60 -14.51
CA TRP A 206 -6.90 7.57 -14.29
C TRP A 206 -7.19 8.43 -13.07
N ASP A 207 -6.49 8.14 -11.97
CA ASP A 207 -6.55 8.95 -10.75
C ASP A 207 -5.37 9.91 -10.76
N SER A 208 -5.63 11.19 -11.02
CA SER A 208 -4.59 12.21 -11.21
C SER A 208 -4.94 13.49 -10.46
N GLY A 209 -3.99 13.98 -9.65
CA GLY A 209 -4.05 15.29 -9.02
C GLY A 209 -3.49 16.42 -9.87
N VAL A 210 -3.01 16.12 -11.11
CA VAL A 210 -2.35 17.09 -11.98
C VAL A 210 -2.98 17.11 -13.36
N THR A 211 -2.79 18.25 -14.05
CA THR A 211 -3.20 18.47 -15.43
C THR A 211 -2.08 19.21 -16.17
N LYS A 212 -2.19 19.34 -17.48
CA LYS A 212 -1.30 20.20 -18.27
C LYS A 212 -1.26 21.61 -17.69
N GLY A 213 -0.07 22.14 -17.48
CA GLY A 213 0.17 23.44 -16.87
C GLY A 213 0.38 23.40 -15.35
N THR A 214 0.15 22.27 -14.68
CA THR A 214 0.45 22.13 -13.24
C THR A 214 1.95 22.29 -13.01
N ILE A 215 2.30 23.06 -11.97
CA ILE A 215 3.68 23.19 -11.52
C ILE A 215 3.95 22.12 -10.48
N VAL A 216 4.84 21.20 -10.80
CA VAL A 216 5.35 20.17 -9.89
C VAL A 216 6.48 20.80 -9.06
N GLY A 217 6.33 20.85 -7.74
CA GLY A 217 7.28 21.46 -6.83
C GLY A 217 7.77 20.50 -5.76
N THR A 218 8.72 20.94 -4.94
CA THR A 218 9.30 20.16 -3.83
C THR A 218 8.40 20.08 -2.60
N ASP A 219 7.40 20.93 -2.51
CA ASP A 219 6.57 21.08 -1.29
C ASP A 219 5.39 20.10 -1.23
N SER A 220 5.14 19.35 -2.30
CA SER A 220 4.08 18.35 -2.35
C SER A 220 4.61 16.98 -1.93
N VAL A 221 3.93 16.32 -1.00
CA VAL A 221 4.21 14.91 -0.62
C VAL A 221 4.03 13.97 -1.84
N SER A 222 3.26 14.41 -2.82
CA SER A 222 2.98 13.69 -4.06
C SER A 222 3.72 14.25 -5.28
N TYR A 223 4.76 15.06 -5.09
CA TYR A 223 5.45 15.72 -6.21
C TYR A 223 6.04 14.74 -7.22
N THR A 224 6.32 13.51 -6.82
CA THR A 224 6.80 12.45 -7.70
C THR A 224 5.67 11.62 -8.31
N HIS A 225 4.46 11.68 -7.76
CA HIS A 225 3.33 10.88 -8.21
C HIS A 225 2.32 11.74 -8.97
N LEU A 226 2.24 11.56 -10.28
CA LEU A 226 1.41 12.35 -11.17
C LEU A 226 0.04 11.73 -11.41
N THR A 227 -0.01 10.40 -11.58
CA THR A 227 -1.25 9.69 -11.93
C THR A 227 -1.13 8.19 -11.68
N LEU A 228 -2.27 7.53 -11.64
CA LEU A 228 -2.43 6.09 -11.44
C LEU A 228 -3.32 5.52 -12.55
N PRO A 229 -2.77 5.08 -13.68
CA PRO A 229 -3.54 4.30 -14.62
C PRO A 229 -3.80 2.91 -14.03
N THR A 230 -5.07 2.56 -13.87
CA THR A 230 -5.52 1.27 -13.36
C THR A 230 -6.24 0.53 -14.47
N ILE A 231 -5.76 -0.64 -14.84
CA ILE A 231 -6.32 -1.49 -15.88
C ILE A 231 -6.96 -2.71 -15.21
N ARG A 232 -8.22 -2.99 -15.60
CA ARG A 232 -8.94 -4.18 -15.17
C ARG A 232 -8.98 -5.21 -16.30
N SER A 233 -8.69 -6.46 -15.98
CA SER A 233 -8.99 -7.62 -16.82
C SER A 233 -10.19 -8.38 -16.25
N VAL A 234 -11.16 -8.70 -17.07
CA VAL A 234 -12.38 -9.42 -16.70
C VAL A 234 -12.15 -10.92 -16.87
#